data_f28eab6a33a7d31bd230596312e87fac
#
_entry.id   f28eab6a33a7d31bd230596312e87fac
#
_cell.length_a   1.000
_cell.length_b   1.000
_cell.length_c   1.000
_cell.angle_alpha   90.00
_cell.angle_beta   90.00
_cell.angle_gamma   90.00
#
_symmetry.space_group_name_H-M   'P 1'
#
loop_
_entity.id
_entity.type
_entity.pdbx_description
1 polymer ?
#
loop_
_entity_poly.entity_id
_entity_poly.type
_entity_poly.pdbx_seq_one_letter_code
_entity_poly.pdbx_strand_id
1 'polypeptide(L)'
;MLENMTRDLQDRSDIAELVGEFYRRAFEDPLIGPIFTDIARMDLDHHLPIMCDFWETVLFNAGLYRRNALQVHLVLGARFPLRQEHFDRWLTLWVSNVDEHFTGEKAELAKTQARRIAGSILRRLQGRSGSEFETLKTRDQEEVVDAL
;
A
#
# COMPACT_ATOMS: atom_id res chain seq x y z
N MET A 1 5.54 -29.84 -6.46
CA MET A 1 6.00 -30.35 -5.14
C MET A 1 5.15 -29.76 -4.03
N LEU A 2 5.03 -30.48 -2.95
CA LEU A 2 4.18 -30.03 -1.84
C LEU A 2 4.62 -28.71 -1.24
N GLU A 3 5.91 -28.46 -1.16
CA GLU A 3 6.45 -27.21 -0.61
C GLU A 3 6.14 -25.98 -1.47
N ASN A 4 5.72 -26.21 -2.72
CA ASN A 4 5.32 -25.12 -3.61
C ASN A 4 3.82 -24.90 -3.66
N MET A 5 3.08 -25.74 -2.93
CA MET A 5 1.63 -25.60 -2.90
C MET A 5 1.23 -24.46 -1.98
N THR A 6 0.50 -23.53 -2.54
CA THR A 6 -0.02 -22.39 -1.80
C THR A 6 -1.53 -22.53 -1.70
N ARG A 7 -2.12 -21.79 -0.78
CA ARG A 7 -3.57 -21.71 -0.60
C ARG A 7 -4.01 -20.27 -0.67
N ASP A 8 -5.31 -20.06 -0.68
CA ASP A 8 -5.84 -18.69 -0.71
C ASP A 8 -5.78 -18.03 0.67
N LEU A 9 -5.86 -16.72 0.66
CA LEU A 9 -5.99 -15.91 1.87
C LEU A 9 -7.31 -16.21 2.56
N GLN A 10 -7.29 -16.47 3.85
CA GLN A 10 -8.47 -16.88 4.59
C GLN A 10 -8.86 -15.94 5.72
N ASP A 11 -7.87 -15.29 6.36
CA ASP A 11 -8.12 -14.50 7.56
C ASP A 11 -7.07 -13.42 7.76
N ARG A 12 -7.21 -12.69 8.87
CA ARG A 12 -6.28 -11.62 9.23
C ARG A 12 -4.86 -12.10 9.43
N SER A 13 -4.66 -13.32 9.92
CA SER A 13 -3.33 -13.88 10.09
C SER A 13 -2.60 -13.97 8.75
N ASP A 14 -3.30 -14.41 7.71
CA ASP A 14 -2.76 -14.49 6.37
C ASP A 14 -2.43 -13.10 5.82
N ILE A 15 -3.30 -12.14 6.07
CA ILE A 15 -3.08 -10.75 5.66
C ILE A 15 -1.84 -10.19 6.37
N ALA A 16 -1.70 -10.44 7.66
CA ALA A 16 -0.55 -9.96 8.41
C ALA A 16 0.77 -10.52 7.88
N GLU A 17 0.77 -11.79 7.49
CA GLU A 17 1.93 -12.42 6.85
C GLU A 17 2.27 -11.75 5.54
N LEU A 18 1.26 -11.56 4.69
CA LEU A 18 1.44 -10.95 3.37
C LEU A 18 1.94 -9.51 3.48
N VAL A 19 1.29 -8.71 4.31
CA VAL A 19 1.60 -7.29 4.47
C VAL A 19 2.98 -7.11 5.13
N GLY A 20 3.27 -7.91 6.16
CA GLY A 20 4.55 -7.86 6.84
C GLY A 20 5.72 -8.16 5.90
N GLU A 21 5.60 -9.20 5.10
CA GLU A 21 6.64 -9.57 4.14
C GLU A 21 6.79 -8.50 3.05
N PHE A 22 5.67 -7.91 2.61
CA PHE A 22 5.72 -6.83 1.63
C PHE A 22 6.54 -5.65 2.14
N TYR A 23 6.28 -5.19 3.38
CA TYR A 23 6.99 -4.04 3.91
C TYR A 23 8.46 -4.34 4.17
N ARG A 24 8.78 -5.57 4.54
CA ARG A 24 10.18 -5.97 4.67
C ARG A 24 10.91 -5.79 3.34
N ARG A 25 10.31 -6.22 2.26
CA ARG A 25 10.89 -6.07 0.91
C ARG A 25 10.90 -4.63 0.45
N ALA A 26 9.82 -3.90 0.70
CA ALA A 26 9.69 -2.52 0.27
C ALA A 26 10.72 -1.62 0.94
N PHE A 27 10.97 -1.82 2.24
CA PHE A 27 11.95 -1.02 2.97
C PHE A 27 13.38 -1.24 2.46
N GLU A 28 13.68 -2.42 1.97
CA GLU A 28 14.99 -2.76 1.41
C GLU A 28 15.13 -2.38 -0.05
N ASP A 29 14.04 -2.03 -0.71
CA ASP A 29 14.09 -1.71 -2.14
C ASP A 29 14.80 -0.37 -2.37
N PRO A 30 15.78 -0.32 -3.30
CA PRO A 30 16.55 0.91 -3.52
C PRO A 30 15.73 2.06 -4.11
N LEU A 31 14.64 1.76 -4.82
CA LEU A 31 13.84 2.81 -5.43
C LEU A 31 12.77 3.36 -4.47
N ILE A 32 11.98 2.49 -3.83
CA ILE A 32 10.86 2.96 -3.01
C ILE A 32 11.14 2.91 -1.51
N GLY A 33 12.18 2.17 -1.07
CA GLY A 33 12.52 2.10 0.34
C GLY A 33 12.71 3.46 1.00
N PRO A 34 13.51 4.37 0.39
CA PRO A 34 13.72 5.69 0.98
C PRO A 34 12.45 6.53 1.15
N ILE A 35 11.41 6.27 0.35
CA ILE A 35 10.13 6.98 0.51
C ILE A 35 9.53 6.65 1.88
N PHE A 36 9.61 5.39 2.29
CA PHE A 36 9.09 4.95 3.59
C PHE A 36 9.98 5.40 4.74
N THR A 37 11.29 5.24 4.61
CA THR A 37 12.22 5.45 5.71
C THR A 37 12.62 6.91 5.88
N ASP A 38 12.89 7.60 4.76
CA ASP A 38 13.47 8.95 4.80
C ASP A 38 12.44 10.06 4.62
N ILE A 39 11.44 9.84 3.77
CA ILE A 39 10.42 10.85 3.46
C ILE A 39 9.24 10.73 4.41
N ALA A 40 8.62 9.56 4.48
CA ALA A 40 7.46 9.34 5.33
C ALA A 40 7.85 9.06 6.78
N ARG A 41 9.07 8.59 7.03
CA ARG A 41 9.58 8.22 8.36
C ARG A 41 8.62 7.29 9.08
N MET A 42 8.24 6.23 8.36
CA MET A 42 7.21 5.30 8.81
C MET A 42 7.67 4.50 10.04
N ASP A 43 6.80 4.46 11.05
CA ASP A 43 6.92 3.52 12.16
C ASP A 43 6.16 2.25 11.77
N LEU A 44 6.90 1.22 11.39
CA LEU A 44 6.30 0.01 10.84
C LEU A 44 5.41 -0.71 11.86
N ASP A 45 5.81 -0.75 13.11
CA ASP A 45 5.01 -1.42 14.15
C ASP A 45 3.64 -0.77 14.31
N HIS A 46 3.59 0.56 14.22
CA HIS A 46 2.33 1.30 14.29
C HIS A 46 1.51 1.12 13.00
N HIS A 47 2.20 1.09 11.87
CA HIS A 47 1.57 1.08 10.55
C HIS A 47 1.00 -0.27 10.14
N LEU A 48 1.65 -1.38 10.52
CA LEU A 48 1.22 -2.71 10.08
C LEU A 48 -0.23 -3.04 10.42
N PRO A 49 -0.72 -2.79 11.66
CA PRO A 49 -2.14 -3.05 11.94
C PRO A 49 -3.09 -2.24 11.06
N ILE A 50 -2.72 -1.02 10.74
CA ILE A 50 -3.54 -0.14 9.88
C ILE A 50 -3.65 -0.73 8.48
N MET A 51 -2.56 -1.22 7.93
CA MET A 51 -2.56 -1.84 6.61
C MET A 51 -3.26 -3.19 6.61
N CYS A 52 -3.17 -3.93 7.70
CA CYS A 52 -3.97 -5.14 7.85
C CYS A 52 -5.46 -4.82 7.84
N ASP A 53 -5.88 -3.77 8.54
CA ASP A 53 -7.27 -3.29 8.52
C ASP A 53 -7.69 -2.94 7.09
N PHE A 54 -6.83 -2.24 6.36
CA PHE A 54 -7.09 -1.86 4.98
C PHE A 54 -7.33 -3.08 4.10
N TRP A 55 -6.41 -4.04 4.11
CA TRP A 55 -6.51 -5.20 3.23
C TRP A 55 -7.60 -6.16 3.65
N GLU A 56 -7.87 -6.28 4.95
CA GLU A 56 -8.99 -7.08 5.43
C GLU A 56 -10.32 -6.47 4.97
N THR A 57 -10.40 -5.15 4.98
CA THR A 57 -11.57 -4.44 4.44
C THR A 57 -11.73 -4.67 2.95
N VAL A 58 -10.64 -4.58 2.19
CA VAL A 58 -10.66 -4.75 0.73
C VAL A 58 -11.04 -6.19 0.34
N LEU A 59 -10.45 -7.17 1.02
CA LEU A 59 -10.58 -8.58 0.62
C LEU A 59 -11.79 -9.28 1.24
N PHE A 60 -12.12 -8.92 2.47
CA PHE A 60 -13.17 -9.60 3.24
C PHE A 60 -14.33 -8.70 3.64
N ASN A 61 -14.32 -7.46 3.18
CA ASN A 61 -15.37 -6.49 3.48
C ASN A 61 -15.58 -6.28 4.99
N ALA A 62 -14.47 -6.25 5.74
CA ALA A 62 -14.50 -6.20 7.19
C ALA A 62 -14.90 -4.83 7.76
N GLY A 63 -14.78 -3.76 6.97
CA GLY A 63 -15.18 -2.42 7.40
C GLY A 63 -14.29 -1.79 8.46
N LEU A 64 -13.05 -2.25 8.58
CA LEU A 64 -12.13 -1.80 9.64
C LEU A 64 -11.34 -0.55 9.30
N TYR A 65 -11.08 -0.33 8.00
CA TYR A 65 -10.26 0.80 7.55
C TYR A 65 -11.13 2.05 7.42
N ARG A 66 -10.78 3.11 8.14
CA ARG A 66 -11.54 4.36 8.18
C ARG A 66 -10.77 5.55 7.58
N ARG A 67 -9.52 5.34 7.18
CA ARG A 67 -8.68 6.40 6.64
C ARG A 67 -8.93 6.55 5.15
N ASN A 68 -8.47 7.67 4.59
CA ASN A 68 -8.57 7.94 3.16
C ASN A 68 -7.21 7.75 2.50
N ALA A 69 -6.99 6.55 1.94
CA ALA A 69 -5.69 6.21 1.34
C ALA A 69 -5.31 7.13 0.18
N LEU A 70 -6.29 7.52 -0.64
CA LEU A 70 -6.03 8.44 -1.75
C LEU A 70 -5.49 9.77 -1.24
N GLN A 71 -6.18 10.35 -0.26
CA GLN A 71 -5.82 11.66 0.28
C GLN A 71 -4.44 11.64 0.92
N VAL A 72 -4.12 10.58 1.65
CA VAL A 72 -2.81 10.40 2.28
C VAL A 72 -1.70 10.43 1.23
N HIS A 73 -1.89 9.73 0.12
CA HIS A 73 -0.89 9.70 -0.95
C HIS A 73 -0.78 11.02 -1.68
N LEU A 74 -1.87 11.78 -1.78
CA LEU A 74 -1.81 13.13 -2.36
C LEU A 74 -0.96 14.08 -1.51
N VAL A 75 -1.10 13.97 -0.18
CA VAL A 75 -0.28 14.76 0.74
C VAL A 75 1.20 14.36 0.63
N LEU A 76 1.49 13.08 0.58
CA LEU A 76 2.86 12.60 0.39
C LEU A 76 3.44 13.07 -0.94
N GLY A 77 2.64 13.03 -2.01
CA GLY A 77 3.07 13.49 -3.33
C GLY A 77 3.42 14.98 -3.37
N ALA A 78 2.82 15.79 -2.49
CA ALA A 78 3.16 17.21 -2.36
C ALA A 78 4.55 17.41 -1.75
N ARG A 79 5.04 16.45 -0.95
CA ARG A 79 6.36 16.49 -0.34
C ARG A 79 7.43 15.86 -1.22
N PHE A 80 7.05 14.82 -1.95
CA PHE A 80 7.96 14.02 -2.75
C PHE A 80 7.23 13.62 -4.04
N PRO A 81 7.80 13.94 -5.21
CA PRO A 81 7.10 13.63 -6.47
C PRO A 81 7.06 12.13 -6.73
N LEU A 82 5.89 11.54 -6.47
CA LEU A 82 5.63 10.14 -6.75
C LEU A 82 5.35 9.98 -8.25
N ARG A 83 6.12 9.14 -8.91
CA ARG A 83 6.07 8.95 -10.36
C ARG A 83 5.58 7.56 -10.71
N GLN A 84 5.32 7.36 -12.00
CA GLN A 84 4.93 6.05 -12.54
C GLN A 84 5.88 4.94 -12.07
N GLU A 85 7.19 5.18 -12.11
CA GLU A 85 8.18 4.18 -11.74
C GLU A 85 8.07 3.71 -10.28
N HIS A 86 7.65 4.59 -9.38
CA HIS A 86 7.44 4.25 -7.96
C HIS A 86 6.25 3.30 -7.81
N PHE A 87 5.15 3.59 -8.50
CA PHE A 87 3.96 2.76 -8.46
C PHE A 87 4.20 1.42 -9.16
N ASP A 88 4.94 1.41 -10.26
CA ASP A 88 5.28 0.18 -10.95
C ASP A 88 6.13 -0.74 -10.07
N ARG A 89 7.10 -0.18 -9.36
CA ARG A 89 7.93 -0.97 -8.44
C ARG A 89 7.11 -1.48 -7.26
N TRP A 90 6.26 -0.65 -6.71
CA TRP A 90 5.36 -1.06 -5.62
C TRP A 90 4.49 -2.24 -6.05
N LEU A 91 3.89 -2.15 -7.24
CA LEU A 91 3.07 -3.23 -7.78
C LEU A 91 3.88 -4.49 -8.05
N THR A 92 5.07 -4.37 -8.60
CA THR A 92 5.94 -5.51 -8.85
C THR A 92 6.23 -6.28 -7.56
N LEU A 93 6.58 -5.55 -6.50
CA LEU A 93 6.86 -6.15 -5.21
C LEU A 93 5.63 -6.80 -4.59
N TRP A 94 4.49 -6.11 -4.67
CA TRP A 94 3.24 -6.62 -4.14
C TRP A 94 2.78 -7.88 -4.85
N VAL A 95 2.73 -7.85 -6.19
CA VAL A 95 2.29 -8.98 -7.00
C VAL A 95 3.19 -10.20 -6.80
N SER A 96 4.51 -9.99 -6.81
CA SER A 96 5.47 -11.09 -6.57
C SER A 96 5.27 -11.68 -5.19
N ASN A 97 5.04 -10.84 -4.20
CA ASN A 97 4.82 -11.27 -2.82
C ASN A 97 3.54 -12.11 -2.70
N VAL A 98 2.46 -11.65 -3.31
CA VAL A 98 1.21 -12.43 -3.32
C VAL A 98 1.45 -13.78 -3.99
N ASP A 99 2.05 -13.79 -5.18
CA ASP A 99 2.25 -15.01 -5.95
C ASP A 99 3.13 -16.04 -5.24
N GLU A 100 4.09 -15.58 -4.44
CA GLU A 100 4.96 -16.49 -3.70
C GLU A 100 4.27 -17.17 -2.52
N HIS A 101 3.28 -16.51 -1.93
CA HIS A 101 2.69 -16.96 -0.67
C HIS A 101 1.27 -17.50 -0.79
N PHE A 102 0.50 -17.05 -1.76
CA PHE A 102 -0.92 -17.37 -1.86
C PHE A 102 -1.37 -17.61 -3.29
N THR A 103 -2.43 -18.43 -3.43
CA THR A 103 -3.05 -18.75 -4.71
C THR A 103 -4.54 -18.87 -4.47
N GLY A 104 -5.36 -18.24 -5.32
CA GLY A 104 -6.80 -18.39 -5.25
C GLY A 104 -7.53 -17.09 -5.52
N GLU A 105 -8.83 -17.10 -5.27
CA GLU A 105 -9.72 -15.98 -5.58
C GLU A 105 -9.33 -14.71 -4.83
N LYS A 106 -9.03 -14.82 -3.53
CA LYS A 106 -8.64 -13.65 -2.74
C LYS A 106 -7.25 -13.17 -3.11
N ALA A 107 -6.33 -14.08 -3.43
CA ALA A 107 -5.00 -13.71 -3.91
C ALA A 107 -5.11 -12.91 -5.21
N GLU A 108 -5.94 -13.34 -6.16
CA GLU A 108 -6.16 -12.61 -7.40
C GLU A 108 -6.81 -11.25 -7.15
N LEU A 109 -7.75 -11.19 -6.22
CA LEU A 109 -8.38 -9.93 -5.83
C LEU A 109 -7.37 -8.97 -5.23
N ALA A 110 -6.47 -9.44 -4.39
CA ALA A 110 -5.42 -8.61 -3.79
C ALA A 110 -4.55 -7.98 -4.87
N LYS A 111 -4.21 -8.71 -5.92
CA LYS A 111 -3.43 -8.17 -7.04
C LYS A 111 -4.24 -7.17 -7.86
N THR A 112 -5.48 -7.50 -8.18
CA THR A 112 -6.35 -6.63 -8.98
C THR A 112 -6.64 -5.31 -8.27
N GLN A 113 -6.96 -5.38 -7.01
CA GLN A 113 -7.27 -4.17 -6.23
C GLN A 113 -6.03 -3.29 -6.03
N ALA A 114 -4.86 -3.90 -5.86
CA ALA A 114 -3.62 -3.13 -5.77
C ALA A 114 -3.37 -2.35 -7.07
N ARG A 115 -3.59 -2.98 -8.23
CA ARG A 115 -3.45 -2.30 -9.52
C ARG A 115 -4.43 -1.13 -9.66
N ARG A 116 -5.68 -1.33 -9.25
CA ARG A 116 -6.70 -0.27 -9.31
C ARG A 116 -6.37 0.89 -8.40
N ILE A 117 -5.95 0.59 -7.18
CA ILE A 117 -5.61 1.61 -6.19
C ILE A 117 -4.41 2.42 -6.67
N ALA A 118 -3.34 1.75 -7.09
CA ALA A 118 -2.15 2.42 -7.58
C ALA A 118 -2.45 3.29 -8.80
N GLY A 119 -3.21 2.75 -9.75
CA GLY A 119 -3.59 3.50 -10.94
C GLY A 119 -4.45 4.73 -10.63
N SER A 120 -5.38 4.59 -9.71
CA SER A 120 -6.24 5.69 -9.29
C SER A 120 -5.45 6.80 -8.62
N ILE A 121 -4.55 6.45 -7.69
CA ILE A 121 -3.71 7.43 -7.00
C ILE A 121 -2.81 8.14 -7.99
N LEU A 122 -2.16 7.40 -8.88
CA LEU A 122 -1.24 7.99 -9.86
C LEU A 122 -1.96 8.98 -10.78
N ARG A 123 -3.13 8.60 -11.30
CA ARG A 123 -3.91 9.49 -12.16
C ARG A 123 -4.30 10.78 -11.44
N ARG A 124 -4.68 10.67 -10.17
CA ARG A 124 -5.05 11.84 -9.37
C ARG A 124 -3.86 12.73 -9.10
N LEU A 125 -2.69 12.15 -8.81
CA LEU A 125 -1.47 12.91 -8.61
C LEU A 125 -1.09 13.69 -9.86
N GLN A 126 -1.20 13.07 -11.02
CA GLN A 126 -0.85 13.69 -12.30
C GLN A 126 -1.83 14.77 -12.72
N GLY A 127 -3.10 14.65 -12.32
CA GLY A 127 -4.14 15.59 -12.71
C GLY A 127 -4.40 16.72 -11.74
N ARG A 128 -3.68 16.76 -10.59
CA ARG A 128 -3.95 17.76 -9.57
C ARG A 128 -3.11 19.01 -9.71
N SER A 129 -3.71 20.17 -9.34
CA SER A 129 -3.01 21.44 -9.30
C SER A 129 -2.31 21.61 -7.94
N GLY A 130 -1.37 22.54 -7.88
CA GLY A 130 -0.67 22.86 -6.64
C GLY A 130 -1.60 23.35 -5.53
N SER A 131 -2.64 24.09 -5.88
CA SER A 131 -3.59 24.62 -4.88
C SER A 131 -4.35 23.50 -4.17
N GLU A 132 -4.68 22.42 -4.87
CA GLU A 132 -5.34 21.27 -4.27
C GLU A 132 -4.43 20.57 -3.28
N PHE A 133 -3.14 20.45 -3.61
CA PHE A 133 -2.15 19.88 -2.71
C PHE A 133 -1.99 20.72 -1.44
N GLU A 134 -2.01 22.02 -1.56
CA GLU A 134 -1.92 22.91 -0.39
C GLU A 134 -3.08 22.68 0.57
N THR A 135 -4.29 22.54 0.05
CA THR A 135 -5.48 22.30 0.87
C THR A 135 -5.38 20.95 1.60
N LEU A 136 -5.00 19.90 0.90
CA LEU A 136 -4.90 18.58 1.47
C LEU A 136 -3.78 18.48 2.51
N LYS A 137 -2.67 19.11 2.21
CA LYS A 137 -1.48 19.09 3.07
C LYS A 137 -1.77 19.61 4.47
N THR A 138 -2.53 20.68 4.60
CA THR A 138 -2.85 21.26 5.89
C THR A 138 -3.67 20.33 6.77
N ARG A 139 -4.63 19.64 6.16
CA ARG A 139 -5.57 18.80 6.91
C ARG A 139 -5.01 17.44 7.26
N ASP A 140 -4.31 16.80 6.34
CA ASP A 140 -3.98 15.38 6.43
C ASP A 140 -2.51 15.10 6.72
N GLN A 141 -1.76 16.10 7.11
CA GLN A 141 -0.33 15.97 7.29
C GLN A 141 0.06 14.90 8.30
N GLU A 142 -0.69 14.77 9.38
CA GLU A 142 -0.44 13.77 10.40
C GLU A 142 -0.81 12.37 9.93
N GLU A 143 -1.83 12.25 9.09
CA GLU A 143 -2.30 10.97 8.58
C GLU A 143 -1.31 10.32 7.63
N VAL A 144 -0.46 11.09 6.98
CA VAL A 144 0.53 10.57 6.04
C VAL A 144 1.41 9.52 6.70
N VAL A 145 1.92 9.83 7.89
CA VAL A 145 2.80 8.92 8.62
C VAL A 145 2.04 7.67 9.06
N ASP A 146 0.82 7.84 9.52
CA ASP A 146 0.03 6.72 10.06
C ASP A 146 -0.51 5.78 9.00
N ALA A 147 -0.74 6.26 7.79
CA ALA A 147 -1.42 5.48 6.76
C ALA A 147 -0.49 4.89 5.70
N LEU A 148 0.77 5.25 5.72
CA LEU A 148 1.75 4.70 4.80
C LEU A 148 2.43 3.47 5.36
#